data_144841041035d3537efa2cd4242c83e7
#
_entry.id   144841041035d3537efa2cd4242c83e7
#
_cell.length_a   1.000
_cell.length_b   1.000
_cell.length_c   1.000
_cell.angle_alpha   90.00
_cell.angle_beta   90.00
_cell.angle_gamma   90.00
#
_symmetry.space_group_name_H-M   'P 1'
#
loop_
_entity.id
_entity.type
_entity.pdbx_description
1 polymer ?
#
loop_
_entity_poly.entity_id
_entity_poly.type
_entity_poly.pdbx_seq_one_letter_code
_entity_poly.pdbx_strand_id
1 'polypeptide(L)'
;MKVRNNSHFICCMSLPWLHVYIIINLYNYYIINCGYSSSVDFGNFKIYLLSNFVVCAPLNPTLYNARCAGRKFMRKNKSAEKAVRLHGGDILASHGMQLERGFYQHGSVSVYDHSFAVAVMCVRLSRFLRIRTDLRALVRGALLHDYFLYDWHIPDESHRLHAFTHPRRALINAGRDFGVDGIQKNMILSHMFPLSTTLPRCRESMFLCAADKICTVRETFAGVLERIGRKRSK
;
A
#
# COMPACT_ATOMS: atom_id res chain seq x y z
N MET A 1 1.13 -4.96 -34.70
CA MET A 1 0.64 -4.94 -33.33
C MET A 1 0.62 -3.47 -32.86
N LYS A 2 -0.54 -2.80 -32.87
CA LYS A 2 -0.64 -1.36 -32.55
C LYS A 2 -0.59 -1.17 -31.03
N VAL A 3 0.43 -0.50 -30.54
CA VAL A 3 0.50 0.03 -29.18
C VAL A 3 -0.61 1.08 -29.05
N ARG A 4 -1.67 0.78 -28.29
CA ARG A 4 -2.70 1.76 -27.95
C ARG A 4 -2.11 2.75 -26.96
N ASN A 5 -2.07 4.01 -27.37
CA ASN A 5 -1.59 5.13 -26.56
C ASN A 5 -2.34 5.22 -25.22
N ASN A 6 -1.59 5.22 -24.13
CA ASN A 6 -2.06 5.42 -22.75
C ASN A 6 -2.61 6.85 -22.47
N SER A 7 -2.65 7.74 -23.46
CA SER A 7 -3.05 9.14 -23.30
C SER A 7 -4.52 9.35 -22.92
N HIS A 8 -5.42 8.39 -23.23
CA HIS A 8 -6.84 8.52 -22.89
C HIS A 8 -7.17 8.23 -21.41
N PHE A 9 -6.29 7.53 -20.68
CA PHE A 9 -6.54 7.19 -19.27
C PHE A 9 -6.32 8.39 -18.32
N ILE A 10 -5.36 9.24 -18.65
CA ILE A 10 -5.03 10.44 -17.85
C ILE A 10 -6.14 11.51 -17.95
N CYS A 11 -6.84 11.58 -19.06
CA CYS A 11 -7.88 12.60 -19.29
C CYS A 11 -9.17 12.36 -18.48
N CYS A 12 -9.42 11.15 -18.00
CA CYS A 12 -10.62 10.80 -17.21
C CYS A 12 -10.37 10.78 -15.68
N MET A 13 -9.16 11.07 -15.23
CA MET A 13 -8.84 11.10 -13.80
C MET A 13 -9.22 12.47 -13.21
N SER A 14 -10.05 12.48 -12.17
CA SER A 14 -10.28 13.71 -11.40
C SER A 14 -8.98 14.17 -10.73
N LEU A 15 -8.83 15.49 -10.51
CA LEU A 15 -7.61 16.13 -9.98
C LEU A 15 -6.97 15.37 -8.78
N PRO A 16 -7.71 14.87 -7.77
CA PRO A 16 -7.15 14.11 -6.66
C PRO A 16 -6.47 12.79 -7.09
N TRP A 17 -7.01 12.12 -8.12
CA TRP A 17 -6.45 10.88 -8.63
C TRP A 17 -5.20 11.08 -9.48
N LEU A 18 -5.17 12.19 -10.21
CA LEU A 18 -3.98 12.59 -10.96
C LEU A 18 -2.79 12.84 -10.00
N HIS A 19 -3.03 13.46 -8.84
CA HIS A 19 -2.00 13.66 -7.82
C HIS A 19 -1.50 12.33 -7.23
N VAL A 20 -2.41 11.41 -6.90
CA VAL A 20 -2.05 10.06 -6.39
C VAL A 20 -1.25 9.29 -7.46
N TYR A 21 -1.69 9.34 -8.72
CA TYR A 21 -0.99 8.70 -9.84
C TYR A 21 0.40 9.31 -10.07
N ILE A 22 0.53 10.63 -10.04
CA ILE A 22 1.80 11.34 -10.18
C ILE A 22 2.73 11.00 -9.02
N ILE A 23 2.26 10.99 -7.78
CA ILE A 23 3.05 10.61 -6.60
C ILE A 23 3.58 9.17 -6.74
N ILE A 24 2.74 8.22 -7.16
CA ILE A 24 3.13 6.82 -7.36
C ILE A 24 4.18 6.70 -8.46
N ASN A 25 4.03 7.41 -9.58
CA ASN A 25 4.95 7.31 -10.72
C ASN A 25 6.26 8.05 -10.47
N LEU A 26 6.23 9.23 -9.88
CA LEU A 26 7.44 9.95 -9.46
C LEU A 26 8.23 9.16 -8.44
N TYR A 27 7.53 8.48 -7.54
CA TYR A 27 8.14 7.63 -6.55
C TYR A 27 8.85 6.42 -7.18
N ASN A 28 8.20 5.71 -8.11
CA ASN A 28 8.83 4.62 -8.86
C ASN A 28 10.03 5.11 -9.68
N TYR A 29 9.93 6.28 -10.31
CA TYR A 29 11.03 6.90 -11.03
C TYR A 29 12.21 7.25 -10.10
N TYR A 30 11.93 7.73 -8.89
CA TYR A 30 12.93 8.15 -7.92
C TYR A 30 13.68 6.97 -7.28
N ILE A 31 12.98 5.87 -6.97
CA ILE A 31 13.63 4.63 -6.47
C ILE A 31 14.57 4.04 -7.51
N ILE A 32 14.20 4.11 -8.80
CA ILE A 32 15.01 3.53 -9.88
C ILE A 32 16.23 4.39 -10.22
N ASN A 33 16.16 5.72 -10.05
CA ASN A 33 17.15 6.64 -10.63
C ASN A 33 17.95 7.50 -9.64
N CYS A 34 17.60 7.64 -8.39
CA CYS A 34 18.29 8.56 -7.46
C CYS A 34 18.52 7.99 -6.07
N GLY A 35 19.79 7.83 -5.73
CA GLY A 35 20.22 7.80 -4.34
C GLY A 35 20.05 9.20 -3.70
N TYR A 36 19.24 9.27 -2.65
CA TYR A 36 19.14 10.36 -1.66
C TYR A 36 18.73 11.77 -2.10
N SER A 37 17.47 12.12 -1.87
CA SER A 37 17.08 13.46 -1.43
C SER A 37 15.80 13.39 -0.59
N SER A 38 15.77 14.10 0.53
CA SER A 38 14.72 13.98 1.56
C SER A 38 13.51 14.89 1.36
N SER A 39 13.40 15.62 0.27
CA SER A 39 12.22 16.43 -0.02
C SER A 39 12.06 16.75 -1.52
N VAL A 40 10.81 16.86 -1.98
CA VAL A 40 10.45 17.27 -3.34
C VAL A 40 9.50 18.45 -3.26
N ASP A 41 9.82 19.57 -3.96
CA ASP A 41 9.00 20.77 -4.01
C ASP A 41 7.97 20.67 -5.16
N PHE A 42 6.69 20.88 -4.85
CA PHE A 42 5.59 20.95 -5.80
C PHE A 42 4.86 22.28 -5.64
N GLY A 43 5.34 23.32 -6.28
CA GLY A 43 4.71 24.63 -6.26
C GLY A 43 4.46 25.13 -4.83
N ASN A 44 3.20 25.15 -4.38
CA ASN A 44 2.84 25.59 -3.01
C ASN A 44 2.93 24.50 -1.93
N PHE A 45 3.44 23.29 -2.25
CA PHE A 45 3.55 22.17 -1.32
C PHE A 45 4.95 21.56 -1.37
N LYS A 46 5.47 21.23 -0.20
CA LYS A 46 6.71 20.47 -0.03
C LYS A 46 6.40 19.09 0.49
N ILE A 47 6.84 18.05 -0.22
CA ILE A 47 6.69 16.65 0.22
C ILE A 47 7.94 16.30 1.01
N TYR A 48 7.76 16.04 2.29
CA TYR A 48 8.81 15.56 3.18
C TYR A 48 8.68 14.05 3.37
N LEU A 49 9.74 13.33 3.08
CA LEU A 49 9.91 11.92 3.47
C LEU A 49 10.54 11.91 4.86
N LEU A 50 9.73 12.05 5.91
CA LEU A 50 10.17 11.89 7.28
C LEU A 50 10.07 10.40 7.66
N SER A 51 10.91 9.96 8.56
CA SER A 51 11.11 8.57 8.99
C SER A 51 9.85 7.75 9.33
N ASN A 52 8.70 8.39 9.35
CA ASN A 52 7.40 7.77 9.62
C ASN A 52 6.22 8.32 8.78
N PHE A 53 6.45 9.27 7.85
CA PHE A 53 5.35 9.93 7.13
C PHE A 53 5.77 10.50 5.77
N VAL A 54 4.91 10.30 4.75
CA VAL A 54 4.82 11.22 3.61
C VAL A 54 3.96 12.39 4.09
N VAL A 55 4.56 13.53 4.35
CA VAL A 55 3.85 14.74 4.75
C VAL A 55 3.85 15.70 3.58
N CYS A 56 2.68 15.94 2.99
CA CYS A 56 2.46 17.13 2.18
C CYS A 56 2.16 18.29 3.12
N ALA A 57 3.11 19.18 3.33
CA ALA A 57 2.90 20.41 4.08
C ALA A 57 2.78 21.61 3.14
N PRO A 58 1.82 22.53 3.36
CA PRO A 58 1.86 23.83 2.72
C PRO A 58 3.09 24.61 3.22
N LEU A 59 3.70 25.40 2.34
CA LEU A 59 4.94 26.16 2.60
C LEU A 59 4.80 27.23 3.70
N ASN A 60 3.63 27.37 4.33
CA ASN A 60 3.43 28.35 5.41
C ASN A 60 3.33 27.65 6.77
N PRO A 61 4.40 27.70 7.63
CA PRO A 61 4.49 26.90 8.86
C PRO A 61 3.78 27.49 10.09
N THR A 62 3.11 28.64 10.00
CA THR A 62 2.66 29.40 11.18
C THR A 62 1.40 28.87 11.87
N LEU A 63 0.79 27.76 11.46
CA LEU A 63 -0.47 27.26 12.02
C LEU A 63 -0.48 25.79 12.43
N TYR A 64 0.66 25.14 12.59
CA TYR A 64 0.67 23.72 12.96
C TYR A 64 1.04 23.49 14.43
N ASN A 65 0.00 23.38 15.26
CA ASN A 65 0.15 23.02 16.68
C ASN A 65 0.43 21.51 16.80
N ALA A 66 1.70 21.10 16.84
CA ALA A 66 2.19 19.72 16.77
C ALA A 66 1.52 18.76 17.80
N ARG A 67 1.15 19.26 18.99
CA ARG A 67 0.49 18.46 20.06
C ARG A 67 -0.97 18.11 19.70
N CYS A 68 -1.71 19.02 19.04
CA CYS A 68 -3.08 18.74 18.59
C CYS A 68 -3.09 17.80 17.39
N ALA A 69 -2.14 17.95 16.48
CA ALA A 69 -1.98 17.09 15.32
C ALA A 69 -1.68 15.64 15.69
N GLY A 70 -0.79 15.40 16.64
CA GLY A 70 -0.45 14.06 17.12
C GLY A 70 -1.64 13.32 17.72
N ARG A 71 -2.42 13.96 18.63
CA ARG A 71 -3.63 13.35 19.21
C ARG A 71 -4.72 13.07 18.18
N LYS A 72 -4.95 13.97 17.23
CA LYS A 72 -5.93 13.80 16.16
C LYS A 72 -5.52 12.68 15.20
N PHE A 73 -4.23 12.56 14.94
CA PHE A 73 -3.63 11.51 14.11
C PHE A 73 -3.78 10.13 14.76
N MET A 74 -3.41 9.97 16.04
CA MET A 74 -3.54 8.70 16.77
C MET A 74 -4.99 8.24 16.88
N ARG A 75 -5.94 9.17 17.08
CA ARG A 75 -7.37 8.87 17.10
C ARG A 75 -7.90 8.40 15.75
N LYS A 76 -7.39 8.97 14.65
CA LYS A 76 -7.73 8.53 13.28
C LYS A 76 -7.19 7.13 12.97
N ASN A 77 -6.00 6.77 13.49
CA ASN A 77 -5.45 5.42 13.34
C ASN A 77 -6.35 4.38 14.02
N LYS A 78 -6.66 4.54 15.29
CA LYS A 78 -7.55 3.65 16.04
C LYS A 78 -8.90 3.46 15.35
N SER A 79 -9.46 4.52 14.76
CA SER A 79 -10.71 4.45 13.99
C SER A 79 -10.58 3.65 12.69
N ALA A 80 -9.44 3.73 11.99
CA ALA A 80 -9.19 2.94 10.79
C ALA A 80 -8.96 1.46 11.14
N GLU A 81 -8.16 1.18 12.16
CA GLU A 81 -7.97 -0.19 12.68
C GLU A 81 -9.28 -0.84 13.11
N LYS A 82 -10.15 -0.09 13.80
CA LYS A 82 -11.48 -0.59 14.16
C LYS A 82 -12.31 -0.97 12.92
N ALA A 83 -12.25 -0.17 11.85
CA ALA A 83 -12.92 -0.49 10.59
C ALA A 83 -12.34 -1.74 9.92
N VAL A 84 -11.01 -1.90 9.93
CA VAL A 84 -10.35 -3.11 9.40
C VAL A 84 -10.79 -4.35 10.17
N ARG A 85 -10.81 -4.31 11.51
CA ARG A 85 -11.28 -5.44 12.33
C ARG A 85 -12.77 -5.74 12.15
N LEU A 86 -13.60 -4.71 11.94
CA LEU A 86 -15.03 -4.87 11.71
C LEU A 86 -15.34 -5.58 10.38
N HIS A 87 -14.65 -5.21 9.30
CA HIS A 87 -14.95 -5.68 7.95
C HIS A 87 -14.09 -6.87 7.49
N GLY A 88 -12.98 -7.14 8.19
CA GLY A 88 -12.04 -8.22 7.87
C GLY A 88 -11.65 -9.08 9.06
N GLY A 89 -12.42 -9.07 10.15
CA GLY A 89 -12.12 -9.86 11.35
C GLY A 89 -12.10 -11.36 11.10
N ASP A 90 -12.97 -11.85 10.23
CA ASP A 90 -13.01 -13.24 9.76
C ASP A 90 -11.71 -13.64 9.02
N ILE A 91 -11.21 -12.76 8.14
CA ILE A 91 -9.95 -12.96 7.41
C ILE A 91 -8.80 -12.98 8.41
N LEU A 92 -8.71 -11.96 9.27
CA LEU A 92 -7.63 -11.83 10.26
C LEU A 92 -7.56 -13.04 11.22
N ALA A 93 -8.69 -13.66 11.55
CA ALA A 93 -8.76 -14.82 12.43
C ALA A 93 -8.57 -16.16 11.70
N SER A 94 -8.54 -16.17 10.37
CA SER A 94 -8.45 -17.40 9.59
C SER A 94 -7.09 -18.08 9.73
N HIS A 95 -7.07 -19.41 9.57
CA HIS A 95 -5.84 -20.20 9.62
C HIS A 95 -4.80 -19.73 8.60
N GLY A 96 -5.20 -19.49 7.33
CA GLY A 96 -4.30 -19.03 6.29
C GLY A 96 -3.65 -17.68 6.62
N MET A 97 -4.46 -16.72 7.11
CA MET A 97 -3.92 -15.41 7.49
C MET A 97 -2.99 -15.51 8.74
N GLN A 98 -3.23 -16.46 9.66
CA GLN A 98 -2.30 -16.69 10.78
C GLN A 98 -0.99 -17.36 10.33
N LEU A 99 -1.02 -18.21 9.29
CA LEU A 99 0.21 -18.75 8.68
C LEU A 99 1.11 -17.64 8.12
N GLU A 100 0.54 -16.59 7.55
CA GLU A 100 1.30 -15.46 6.99
C GLU A 100 2.06 -14.64 8.04
N ARG A 101 1.86 -14.88 9.33
CA ARG A 101 2.74 -14.35 10.39
C ARG A 101 4.14 -14.94 10.36
N GLY A 102 4.28 -16.15 9.81
CA GLY A 102 5.55 -16.83 9.65
C GLY A 102 6.30 -16.47 8.37
N PHE A 103 5.65 -15.78 7.41
CA PHE A 103 6.27 -15.39 6.14
C PHE A 103 6.66 -13.91 6.18
N TYR A 104 7.90 -13.62 5.82
CA TYR A 104 8.39 -12.24 5.80
C TYR A 104 8.07 -11.58 4.46
N GLN A 105 7.66 -10.29 4.51
CA GLN A 105 7.38 -9.49 3.31
C GLN A 105 8.55 -8.55 3.03
N HIS A 106 8.86 -7.66 3.97
CA HIS A 106 9.96 -6.70 3.84
C HIS A 106 10.73 -6.60 5.16
N GLY A 107 12.03 -6.91 5.13
CA GLY A 107 12.88 -6.82 6.32
C GLY A 107 12.44 -7.79 7.43
N SER A 108 11.93 -7.26 8.55
CA SER A 108 11.39 -8.02 9.70
C SER A 108 9.86 -8.04 9.75
N VAL A 109 9.19 -7.45 8.73
CA VAL A 109 7.72 -7.34 8.70
C VAL A 109 7.12 -8.59 8.08
N SER A 110 6.16 -9.21 8.76
CA SER A 110 5.42 -10.37 8.24
C SER A 110 4.40 -9.96 7.15
N VAL A 111 4.02 -10.90 6.28
CA VAL A 111 2.94 -10.68 5.28
C VAL A 111 1.64 -10.30 5.98
N TYR A 112 1.33 -10.90 7.14
CA TYR A 112 0.19 -10.51 7.96
C TYR A 112 0.23 -9.04 8.39
N ASP A 113 1.35 -8.59 8.96
CA ASP A 113 1.48 -7.23 9.49
C ASP A 113 1.48 -6.20 8.36
N HIS A 114 2.12 -6.52 7.23
CA HIS A 114 2.07 -5.73 6.00
C HIS A 114 0.63 -5.58 5.51
N SER A 115 -0.09 -6.68 5.29
CA SER A 115 -1.47 -6.66 4.80
C SER A 115 -2.40 -5.89 5.73
N PHE A 116 -2.22 -6.03 7.06
CA PHE A 116 -2.97 -5.24 8.04
C PHE A 116 -2.65 -3.74 7.93
N ALA A 117 -1.37 -3.38 7.83
CA ALA A 117 -0.94 -1.98 7.69
C ALA A 117 -1.45 -1.35 6.40
N VAL A 118 -1.42 -2.09 5.28
CA VAL A 118 -1.97 -1.67 3.99
C VAL A 118 -3.47 -1.43 4.07
N ALA A 119 -4.23 -2.34 4.71
CA ALA A 119 -5.67 -2.16 4.89
C ALA A 119 -6.01 -0.92 5.73
N VAL A 120 -5.28 -0.68 6.82
CA VAL A 120 -5.40 0.54 7.63
C VAL A 120 -5.07 1.78 6.80
N MET A 121 -4.03 1.74 5.98
CA MET A 121 -3.63 2.85 5.12
C MET A 121 -4.69 3.14 4.05
N CYS A 122 -5.29 2.13 3.42
CA CYS A 122 -6.40 2.30 2.47
C CYS A 122 -7.57 3.07 3.10
N VAL A 123 -8.02 2.64 4.28
CA VAL A 123 -9.10 3.33 5.02
C VAL A 123 -8.74 4.77 5.36
N ARG A 124 -7.49 5.02 5.74
CA ARG A 124 -7.01 6.39 6.05
C ARG A 124 -6.99 7.28 4.83
N LEU A 125 -6.47 6.79 3.71
CA LEU A 125 -6.41 7.53 2.45
C LEU A 125 -7.80 7.87 1.92
N SER A 126 -8.74 6.91 1.91
CA SER A 126 -10.11 7.14 1.46
C SER A 126 -10.81 8.23 2.29
N ARG A 127 -10.63 8.21 3.61
CA ARG A 127 -11.18 9.21 4.53
C ARG A 127 -10.49 10.57 4.41
N PHE A 128 -9.18 10.59 4.23
CA PHE A 128 -8.41 11.83 4.06
C PHE A 128 -8.81 12.57 2.79
N LEU A 129 -8.91 11.85 1.67
CA LEU A 129 -9.33 12.38 0.39
C LEU A 129 -10.85 12.58 0.27
N ARG A 130 -11.62 12.16 1.29
CA ARG A 130 -13.09 12.22 1.32
C ARG A 130 -13.76 11.54 0.12
N ILE A 131 -13.14 10.48 -0.40
CA ILE A 131 -13.66 9.71 -1.51
C ILE A 131 -14.45 8.52 -0.95
N ARG A 132 -15.72 8.40 -1.39
CA ARG A 132 -16.58 7.28 -1.01
C ARG A 132 -16.09 6.00 -1.69
N THR A 133 -15.94 4.94 -0.91
CA THR A 133 -15.54 3.60 -1.34
C THR A 133 -16.51 2.58 -0.75
N ASP A 134 -16.59 1.40 -1.34
CA ASP A 134 -17.10 0.24 -0.63
C ASP A 134 -16.07 -0.16 0.44
N LEU A 135 -16.34 0.24 1.67
CA LEU A 135 -15.40 0.06 2.77
C LEU A 135 -15.14 -1.42 3.08
N ARG A 136 -16.14 -2.28 2.90
CA ARG A 136 -16.01 -3.72 3.09
C ARG A 136 -15.11 -4.32 2.01
N ALA A 137 -15.38 -4.02 0.75
CA ALA A 137 -14.56 -4.47 -0.37
C ALA A 137 -13.13 -3.95 -0.26
N LEU A 138 -12.95 -2.66 0.09
CA LEU A 138 -11.65 -2.03 0.28
C LEU A 138 -10.81 -2.74 1.35
N VAL A 139 -11.39 -3.00 2.52
CA VAL A 139 -10.70 -3.67 3.62
C VAL A 139 -10.35 -5.10 3.27
N ARG A 140 -11.33 -5.87 2.77
CA ARG A 140 -11.12 -7.28 2.44
C ARG A 140 -10.12 -7.46 1.31
N GLY A 141 -10.25 -6.67 0.22
CA GLY A 141 -9.29 -6.70 -0.88
C GLY A 141 -7.88 -6.32 -0.44
N ALA A 142 -7.74 -5.34 0.47
CA ALA A 142 -6.45 -4.95 1.01
C ALA A 142 -5.84 -6.02 1.94
N LEU A 143 -6.64 -6.73 2.74
CA LEU A 143 -6.14 -7.84 3.56
C LEU A 143 -5.72 -9.06 2.73
N LEU A 144 -6.34 -9.25 1.57
CA LEU A 144 -6.15 -10.44 0.73
C LEU A 144 -5.21 -10.21 -0.47
N HIS A 145 -4.64 -8.99 -0.65
CA HIS A 145 -3.86 -8.70 -1.84
C HIS A 145 -2.60 -9.56 -1.96
N ASP A 146 -2.00 -9.90 -0.84
CA ASP A 146 -0.80 -10.73 -0.73
C ASP A 146 -1.07 -12.09 -0.06
N TYR A 147 -2.29 -12.61 -0.16
CA TYR A 147 -2.69 -13.89 0.40
C TYR A 147 -2.17 -15.07 -0.45
N PHE A 148 -0.84 -15.16 -0.61
CA PHE A 148 -0.20 -16.16 -1.48
C PHE A 148 0.17 -17.47 -0.75
N LEU A 149 0.28 -17.50 0.59
CA LEU A 149 0.44 -18.67 1.47
C LEU A 149 1.72 -19.50 1.23
N TYR A 150 2.83 -18.85 0.97
CA TYR A 150 4.17 -19.46 0.90
C TYR A 150 5.26 -18.46 1.28
N ASP A 151 6.44 -18.96 1.69
CA ASP A 151 7.61 -18.10 1.88
C ASP A 151 8.34 -17.90 0.54
N TRP A 152 8.23 -16.73 -0.04
CA TRP A 152 8.86 -16.40 -1.32
C TRP A 152 10.38 -16.23 -1.24
N HIS A 153 10.97 -16.19 -0.05
CA HIS A 153 12.43 -16.16 0.14
C HIS A 153 13.05 -17.55 0.00
N ILE A 154 12.26 -18.62 0.11
CA ILE A 154 12.71 -19.98 -0.11
C ILE A 154 12.64 -20.27 -1.60
N PRO A 155 13.79 -20.55 -2.30
CA PRO A 155 13.76 -20.83 -3.72
C PRO A 155 12.93 -22.08 -4.04
N ASP A 156 11.91 -21.92 -4.89
CA ASP A 156 11.06 -23.00 -5.38
C ASP A 156 10.55 -22.67 -6.78
N GLU A 157 10.51 -23.67 -7.66
CA GLU A 157 10.07 -23.52 -9.06
C GLU A 157 8.62 -23.02 -9.17
N SER A 158 7.75 -23.34 -8.21
CA SER A 158 6.33 -22.94 -8.21
C SER A 158 6.13 -21.43 -8.07
N HIS A 159 7.11 -20.69 -7.56
CA HIS A 159 7.03 -19.23 -7.36
C HIS A 159 8.26 -18.45 -7.83
N ARG A 160 9.02 -19.01 -8.78
CA ARG A 160 10.25 -18.42 -9.35
C ARG A 160 10.12 -16.98 -9.86
N LEU A 161 8.91 -16.58 -10.30
CA LEU A 161 8.57 -15.23 -10.74
C LEU A 161 7.59 -14.54 -9.77
N HIS A 162 7.84 -14.66 -8.46
CA HIS A 162 6.95 -14.18 -7.40
C HIS A 162 6.39 -12.77 -7.67
N ALA A 163 7.24 -11.79 -8.01
CA ALA A 163 6.82 -10.42 -8.26
C ALA A 163 5.69 -10.26 -9.31
N PHE A 164 5.60 -11.19 -10.27
CA PHE A 164 4.60 -11.17 -11.34
C PHE A 164 3.45 -12.14 -11.11
N THR A 165 3.67 -13.19 -10.33
CA THR A 165 2.72 -14.32 -10.20
C THR A 165 1.93 -14.30 -8.91
N HIS A 166 2.46 -13.66 -7.83
CA HIS A 166 1.79 -13.65 -6.52
C HIS A 166 0.38 -13.05 -6.54
N PRO A 167 0.02 -12.01 -7.35
CA PRO A 167 -1.34 -11.49 -7.35
C PRO A 167 -2.36 -12.54 -7.81
N ARG A 168 -1.96 -13.38 -8.77
CA ARG A 168 -2.80 -14.48 -9.25
C ARG A 168 -2.94 -15.57 -8.19
N ARG A 169 -1.85 -15.91 -7.52
CA ARG A 169 -1.85 -16.92 -6.44
C ARG A 169 -2.71 -16.43 -5.27
N ALA A 170 -2.53 -15.17 -4.86
CA ALA A 170 -3.33 -14.55 -3.83
C ALA A 170 -4.84 -14.58 -4.17
N LEU A 171 -5.20 -14.26 -5.43
CA LEU A 171 -6.59 -14.32 -5.88
C LEU A 171 -7.18 -15.73 -5.81
N ILE A 172 -6.43 -16.76 -6.22
CA ILE A 172 -6.88 -18.16 -6.17
C ILE A 172 -7.15 -18.57 -4.72
N ASN A 173 -6.20 -18.31 -3.82
CA ASN A 173 -6.33 -18.66 -2.41
C ASN A 173 -7.48 -17.87 -1.74
N ALA A 174 -7.56 -16.55 -1.98
CA ALA A 174 -8.62 -15.71 -1.45
C ALA A 174 -10.01 -16.14 -1.96
N GLY A 175 -10.10 -16.52 -3.22
CA GLY A 175 -11.35 -17.02 -3.82
C GLY A 175 -11.79 -18.35 -3.21
N ARG A 176 -10.85 -19.26 -2.94
CA ARG A 176 -11.12 -20.56 -2.30
C ARG A 176 -11.61 -20.39 -0.86
N ASP A 177 -10.95 -19.51 -0.08
CA ASP A 177 -11.13 -19.47 1.37
C ASP A 177 -12.23 -18.50 1.82
N PHE A 178 -12.45 -17.42 1.07
CA PHE A 178 -13.37 -16.33 1.50
C PHE A 178 -14.43 -15.95 0.46
N GLY A 179 -14.26 -16.41 -0.77
CA GLY A 179 -14.98 -15.82 -1.89
C GLY A 179 -14.56 -14.36 -2.12
N VAL A 180 -14.44 -13.92 -3.36
CA VAL A 180 -14.06 -12.55 -3.72
C VAL A 180 -15.03 -11.99 -4.74
N ASP A 181 -15.45 -10.74 -4.53
CA ASP A 181 -16.27 -10.00 -5.50
C ASP A 181 -15.43 -9.37 -6.62
N GLY A 182 -16.10 -8.72 -7.58
CA GLY A 182 -15.43 -8.09 -8.72
C GLY A 182 -14.49 -6.95 -8.34
N ILE A 183 -14.78 -6.20 -7.27
CA ILE A 183 -13.94 -5.12 -6.75
C ILE A 183 -12.67 -5.72 -6.15
N GLN A 184 -12.81 -6.66 -5.23
CA GLN A 184 -11.70 -7.34 -4.56
C GLN A 184 -10.80 -8.06 -5.56
N LYS A 185 -11.39 -8.74 -6.57
CA LYS A 185 -10.64 -9.37 -7.67
C LYS A 185 -9.77 -8.36 -8.42
N ASN A 186 -10.33 -7.21 -8.80
CA ASN A 186 -9.54 -6.17 -9.47
C ASN A 186 -8.47 -5.60 -8.54
N MET A 187 -8.78 -5.37 -7.26
CA MET A 187 -7.81 -4.91 -6.26
C MET A 187 -6.60 -5.85 -6.19
N ILE A 188 -6.83 -7.13 -5.97
CA ILE A 188 -5.78 -8.15 -5.83
C ILE A 188 -4.94 -8.23 -7.10
N LEU A 189 -5.56 -8.29 -8.29
CA LEU A 189 -4.82 -8.45 -9.54
C LEU A 189 -4.04 -7.20 -9.97
N SER A 190 -4.49 -6.01 -9.58
CA SER A 190 -3.89 -4.75 -10.05
C SER A 190 -2.97 -4.07 -9.06
N HIS A 191 -2.81 -4.58 -7.81
CA HIS A 191 -2.04 -3.87 -6.79
C HIS A 191 -0.58 -3.61 -7.20
N MET A 192 0.01 -4.49 -8.01
CA MET A 192 1.36 -4.34 -8.55
C MET A 192 1.46 -3.37 -9.74
N PHE A 193 0.38 -2.71 -10.14
CA PHE A 193 0.46 -1.73 -11.23
C PHE A 193 1.46 -0.60 -10.89
N PRO A 194 2.34 -0.16 -11.82
CA PRO A 194 2.44 -0.50 -13.24
C PRO A 194 3.30 -1.74 -13.60
N LEU A 195 3.87 -2.47 -12.62
CA LEU A 195 4.63 -3.68 -12.89
C LEU A 195 3.76 -4.80 -13.48
N SER A 196 2.51 -4.92 -13.01
CA SER A 196 1.52 -5.80 -13.62
C SER A 196 0.79 -5.09 -14.76
N THR A 197 0.36 -5.87 -15.77
CA THR A 197 -0.44 -5.36 -16.90
C THR A 197 -1.91 -5.14 -16.53
N THR A 198 -2.36 -5.58 -15.36
CA THR A 198 -3.73 -5.41 -14.90
C THR A 198 -3.93 -3.99 -14.38
N LEU A 199 -4.84 -3.25 -15.01
CA LEU A 199 -5.15 -1.88 -14.63
C LEU A 199 -6.08 -1.83 -13.40
N PRO A 200 -5.86 -0.90 -12.46
CA PRO A 200 -6.83 -0.59 -11.41
C PRO A 200 -8.07 0.07 -12.04
N ARG A 201 -9.23 -0.60 -11.97
CA ARG A 201 -10.48 -0.18 -12.63
C ARG A 201 -11.48 0.48 -11.70
N CYS A 202 -11.24 0.44 -10.39
CA CYS A 202 -12.09 1.04 -9.37
C CYS A 202 -11.27 1.85 -8.37
N ARG A 203 -11.94 2.68 -7.58
CA ARG A 203 -11.31 3.55 -6.58
C ARG A 203 -10.56 2.74 -5.53
N GLU A 204 -11.15 1.64 -5.11
CA GLU A 204 -10.60 0.72 -4.13
C GLU A 204 -9.25 0.15 -4.60
N SER A 205 -9.15 -0.25 -5.87
CA SER A 205 -7.90 -0.72 -6.48
C SER A 205 -6.83 0.36 -6.51
N MET A 206 -7.20 1.61 -6.80
CA MET A 206 -6.26 2.73 -6.80
C MET A 206 -5.76 3.04 -5.39
N PHE A 207 -6.65 2.98 -4.38
CA PHE A 207 -6.26 3.14 -2.98
C PHE A 207 -5.31 2.03 -2.55
N LEU A 208 -5.57 0.79 -2.95
CA LEU A 208 -4.69 -0.33 -2.63
C LEU A 208 -3.31 -0.14 -3.26
N CYS A 209 -3.23 0.16 -4.56
CA CYS A 209 -1.95 0.41 -5.24
C CYS A 209 -1.12 1.50 -4.53
N ALA A 210 -1.77 2.59 -4.08
CA ALA A 210 -1.10 3.67 -3.37
C ALA A 210 -0.67 3.25 -1.96
N ALA A 211 -1.57 2.62 -1.20
CA ALA A 211 -1.35 2.22 0.18
C ALA A 211 -0.23 1.18 0.31
N ASP A 212 -0.26 0.17 -0.55
CA ASP A 212 0.76 -0.87 -0.63
C ASP A 212 2.15 -0.26 -0.82
N LYS A 213 2.34 0.58 -1.83
CA LYS A 213 3.62 1.23 -2.11
C LYS A 213 4.10 2.11 -0.95
N ILE A 214 3.19 2.87 -0.32
CA ILE A 214 3.52 3.69 0.86
C ILE A 214 4.00 2.80 2.03
N CYS A 215 3.32 1.67 2.28
CA CYS A 215 3.69 0.75 3.35
C CYS A 215 5.02 0.06 3.05
N THR A 216 5.20 -0.49 1.85
CA THR A 216 6.44 -1.14 1.39
C THR A 216 7.67 -0.25 1.61
N VAL A 217 7.57 1.01 1.21
CA VAL A 217 8.65 1.98 1.39
C VAL A 217 8.96 2.21 2.84
N ARG A 218 7.94 2.48 3.64
CA ARG A 218 8.12 2.71 5.07
C ARG A 218 8.80 1.52 5.75
N GLU A 219 8.39 0.31 5.41
CA GLU A 219 8.91 -0.93 5.98
C GLU A 219 10.36 -1.18 5.55
N THR A 220 10.66 -0.97 4.28
CA THR A 220 12.01 -1.09 3.74
C THR A 220 12.97 -0.09 4.40
N PHE A 221 12.57 1.18 4.55
CA PHE A 221 13.39 2.19 5.24
C PHE A 221 13.60 1.86 6.71
N ALA A 222 12.57 1.41 7.41
CA ALA A 222 12.70 0.99 8.81
C ALA A 222 13.71 -0.15 8.94
N GLY A 223 13.65 -1.16 8.08
CA GLY A 223 14.61 -2.27 8.07
C GLY A 223 16.05 -1.83 7.78
N VAL A 224 16.26 -0.85 6.90
CA VAL A 224 17.59 -0.27 6.64
C VAL A 224 18.14 0.45 7.87
N LEU A 225 17.32 1.28 8.52
CA LEU A 225 17.72 2.01 9.73
C LEU A 225 18.08 1.07 10.88
N GLU A 226 17.32 -0.01 11.07
CA GLU A 226 17.64 -1.05 12.08
C GLU A 226 18.98 -1.72 11.80
N ARG A 227 19.30 -2.02 10.54
CA ARG A 227 20.58 -2.63 10.15
C ARG A 227 21.75 -1.67 10.42
N ILE A 228 21.59 -0.37 10.14
CA ILE A 228 22.60 0.65 10.40
C ILE A 228 22.81 0.81 11.92
N GLY A 229 21.73 0.85 12.70
CA GLY A 229 21.80 0.94 14.15
C GLY A 229 22.57 -0.23 14.79
N ARG A 230 22.28 -1.47 14.35
CA ARG A 230 23.00 -2.68 14.82
C ARG A 230 24.49 -2.72 14.45
N LYS A 231 24.88 -2.10 13.33
CA LYS A 231 26.31 -2.01 12.96
C LYS A 231 27.10 -0.98 13.79
N ARG A 232 26.43 0.02 14.36
CA ARG A 232 27.06 1.03 15.20
C ARG A 232 27.20 0.61 16.67
N SER A 233 26.49 -0.44 17.09
CA SER A 233 26.52 -0.97 18.47
C SER A 233 27.45 -2.20 18.63
N LYS A 234 28.14 -2.57 17.58
CA LYS A 234 29.26 -3.55 17.59
C LYS A 234 30.60 -2.83 17.36
#